data_c223109dd2ca53554247ebbf9cee697c
#
_entry.id   c223109dd2ca53554247ebbf9cee697c
#
_cell.length_a   1.000
_cell.length_b   1.000
_cell.length_c   1.000
_cell.angle_alpha   90.00
_cell.angle_beta   90.00
_cell.angle_gamma   90.00
#
_symmetry.space_group_name_H-M   'P 1'
#
loop_
_entity.id
_entity.type
_entity.pdbx_description
1 polymer ?
#
loop_
_entity_poly.entity_id
_entity_poly.type
_entity_poly.pdbx_seq_one_letter_code
_entity_poly.pdbx_strand_id
1 'polypeptide(L)'
;MYDVVIGLEVHCELKTNSKNFSSSENTYTKIPNIHVAPVDLGLPGILPVVNEKACYNALRTAMALHCENPDVIMFDRKNYFYPDLPKGYQLTQVTKPMGRNGYLDIMVEGNIKRVLIHQLHLEEDTASLEHDKNYSLIDYNRSGVPLIEIVTEPCLTSSLEAVTFLEDLRDIFLYLGVSEAKTDKGQMRCDVNISLKEKGSDKLGTKVEMKNINSFSSVKQAIEYEIKRQSEALARGETIIQETRRIDEFGKTHSMREKVDAVDYKYFVDANLPPVKITDAKKQELKESLPVLKLDRII
;
A
#
# COMPACT_ATOMS: atom_id res chain seq x y z
N MET A 1 -18.80 2.26 25.97
CA MET A 1 -17.46 1.69 25.78
C MET A 1 -17.41 1.17 24.35
N TYR A 2 -16.34 1.45 23.60
CA TYR A 2 -16.21 1.12 22.18
C TYR A 2 -15.07 0.15 21.95
N ASP A 3 -15.21 -0.70 20.95
CA ASP A 3 -14.13 -1.53 20.41
C ASP A 3 -13.49 -0.79 19.23
N VAL A 4 -12.16 -0.80 19.18
CA VAL A 4 -11.37 -0.18 18.11
C VAL A 4 -11.23 -1.18 16.98
N VAL A 5 -11.43 -0.72 15.74
CA VAL A 5 -11.26 -1.52 14.52
C VAL A 5 -10.36 -0.76 13.57
N ILE A 6 -9.22 -1.37 13.22
CA ILE A 6 -8.19 -0.77 12.37
C ILE A 6 -7.87 -1.71 11.21
N GLY A 7 -7.81 -1.16 10.01
CA GLY A 7 -7.23 -1.75 8.82
C GLY A 7 -6.11 -0.86 8.27
N LEU A 8 -5.12 -1.47 7.64
CA LEU A 8 -3.97 -0.79 7.07
C LEU A 8 -3.90 -1.02 5.55
N GLU A 9 -3.50 0.02 4.82
CA GLU A 9 -3.08 -0.06 3.42
C GLU A 9 -1.61 0.36 3.38
N VAL A 10 -0.73 -0.59 3.07
CA VAL A 10 0.73 -0.38 3.11
C VAL A 10 1.27 -0.40 1.71
N HIS A 11 1.92 0.69 1.29
CA HIS A 11 2.60 0.81 0.02
C HIS A 11 4.10 0.67 0.22
N CYS A 12 4.76 -0.13 -0.63
CA CYS A 12 6.21 -0.29 -0.60
C CYS A 12 6.80 -0.32 -2.00
N GLU A 13 7.75 0.58 -2.28
CA GLU A 13 8.51 0.60 -3.52
C GLU A 13 9.43 -0.61 -3.59
N LEU A 14 9.43 -1.31 -4.74
CA LEU A 14 10.27 -2.47 -4.98
C LEU A 14 11.61 -2.08 -5.58
N LYS A 15 12.66 -2.76 -5.13
CA LYS A 15 14.01 -2.62 -5.65
C LYS A 15 14.17 -3.43 -6.94
N THR A 16 14.24 -2.70 -8.05
CA THR A 16 14.50 -3.22 -9.41
C THR A 16 15.45 -2.28 -10.13
N ASN A 17 16.10 -2.75 -11.19
CA ASN A 17 16.99 -1.89 -11.98
C ASN A 17 16.23 -0.92 -12.89
N SER A 18 15.03 -1.32 -13.33
CA SER A 18 14.16 -0.49 -14.16
C SER A 18 12.78 -0.37 -13.53
N LYS A 19 12.00 0.58 -14.02
CA LYS A 19 10.62 0.80 -13.62
C LYS A 19 9.71 -0.38 -13.95
N ASN A 20 8.46 -0.35 -13.48
CA ASN A 20 7.54 -1.48 -13.59
C ASN A 20 7.13 -1.78 -15.03
N PHE A 21 6.93 -0.72 -15.83
CA PHE A 21 6.42 -0.86 -17.22
C PHE A 21 7.29 -0.15 -18.25
N SER A 22 8.49 0.29 -17.87
CA SER A 22 9.45 0.94 -18.75
C SER A 22 10.89 0.54 -18.46
N SER A 23 11.79 0.82 -19.40
CA SER A 23 13.23 0.60 -19.24
C SER A 23 13.94 1.73 -18.48
N SER A 24 13.23 2.78 -18.05
CA SER A 24 13.82 3.83 -17.24
C SER A 24 14.45 3.28 -15.98
N GLU A 25 15.56 3.88 -15.59
CA GLU A 25 16.26 3.51 -14.38
C GLU A 25 15.41 3.75 -13.13
N ASN A 26 15.39 2.78 -12.22
CA ASN A 26 14.71 2.85 -10.93
C ASN A 26 15.72 3.12 -9.82
N THR A 27 16.31 4.33 -9.82
CA THR A 27 17.25 4.77 -8.81
C THR A 27 16.86 6.14 -8.27
N TYR A 28 17.16 6.37 -6.99
CA TYR A 28 16.92 7.67 -6.37
C TYR A 28 17.92 8.72 -6.89
N THR A 29 17.42 9.86 -7.29
CA THR A 29 18.21 11.04 -7.67
C THR A 29 17.57 12.32 -7.15
N LYS A 30 18.39 13.36 -6.96
CA LYS A 30 17.90 14.71 -6.63
C LYS A 30 17.66 15.59 -7.87
N ILE A 31 18.08 15.10 -9.05
CA ILE A 31 17.87 15.84 -10.31
C ILE A 31 16.50 15.41 -10.86
N PRO A 32 15.53 16.32 -10.97
CA PRO A 32 14.20 15.97 -11.43
C PRO A 32 14.20 15.56 -12.91
N ASN A 33 13.31 14.64 -13.24
CA ASN A 33 12.96 14.24 -14.61
C ASN A 33 14.12 13.69 -15.47
N ILE A 34 15.13 13.04 -14.87
CA ILE A 34 16.22 12.39 -15.63
C ILE A 34 16.01 10.90 -15.85
N HIS A 35 15.25 10.23 -15.00
CA HIS A 35 14.88 8.81 -15.15
C HIS A 35 13.46 8.68 -15.69
N VAL A 36 13.25 9.13 -16.93
CA VAL A 36 11.93 9.21 -17.55
C VAL A 36 11.99 8.71 -19.00
N ALA A 37 11.24 7.64 -19.29
CA ALA A 37 11.03 7.16 -20.64
C ALA A 37 9.72 7.71 -21.25
N PRO A 38 9.54 7.65 -22.57
CA PRO A 38 8.29 8.08 -23.21
C PRO A 38 7.03 7.42 -22.66
N VAL A 39 7.11 6.15 -22.22
CA VAL A 39 5.97 5.46 -21.61
C VAL A 39 5.60 6.04 -20.25
N ASP A 40 6.57 6.50 -19.46
CA ASP A 40 6.34 7.14 -18.16
C ASP A 40 5.60 8.48 -18.31
N LEU A 41 5.74 9.13 -19.46
CA LEU A 41 5.04 10.37 -19.83
C LEU A 41 3.71 10.13 -20.55
N GLY A 42 3.35 8.88 -20.82
CA GLY A 42 2.12 8.57 -21.54
C GLY A 42 2.09 9.08 -22.99
N LEU A 43 3.25 9.16 -23.67
CA LEU A 43 3.31 9.66 -25.04
C LEU A 43 2.55 8.73 -26.00
N PRO A 44 1.87 9.28 -27.03
CA PRO A 44 1.10 8.49 -27.99
C PRO A 44 1.95 7.44 -28.72
N GLY A 45 1.40 6.23 -28.88
CA GLY A 45 2.02 5.13 -29.61
C GLY A 45 3.02 4.30 -28.82
N ILE A 46 3.27 4.63 -27.55
CA ILE A 46 4.16 3.88 -26.65
C ILE A 46 3.34 2.92 -25.80
N LEU A 47 3.79 1.66 -25.72
CA LEU A 47 3.13 0.61 -24.94
C LEU A 47 3.99 0.20 -23.72
N PRO A 48 3.35 -0.15 -22.59
CA PRO A 48 4.02 -0.65 -21.41
C PRO A 48 4.59 -2.06 -21.64
N VAL A 49 5.69 -2.40 -20.96
CA VAL A 49 6.29 -3.74 -20.92
C VAL A 49 6.57 -4.11 -19.47
N VAL A 50 6.06 -5.27 -19.03
CA VAL A 50 6.13 -5.70 -17.64
C VAL A 50 7.56 -6.01 -17.19
N ASN A 51 7.94 -5.52 -16.02
CA ASN A 51 9.19 -5.88 -15.34
C ASN A 51 9.04 -7.23 -14.62
N GLU A 52 9.69 -8.26 -15.13
CA GLU A 52 9.65 -9.62 -14.57
C GLU A 52 10.14 -9.66 -13.12
N LYS A 53 11.21 -8.91 -12.80
CA LYS A 53 11.77 -8.87 -11.43
C LYS A 53 10.78 -8.26 -10.43
N ALA A 54 10.04 -7.23 -10.83
CA ALA A 54 8.99 -6.65 -10.00
C ALA A 54 7.89 -7.66 -9.72
N CYS A 55 7.44 -8.41 -10.73
CA CYS A 55 6.45 -9.48 -10.58
C CYS A 55 6.93 -10.57 -9.60
N TYR A 56 8.15 -11.04 -9.74
CA TYR A 56 8.69 -12.08 -8.85
C TYR A 56 8.93 -11.56 -7.43
N ASN A 57 9.34 -10.31 -7.26
CA ASN A 57 9.45 -9.69 -5.93
C ASN A 57 8.07 -9.59 -5.25
N ALA A 58 7.04 -9.17 -5.97
CA ALA A 58 5.68 -9.11 -5.46
C ALA A 58 5.13 -10.51 -5.08
N LEU A 59 5.36 -11.54 -5.93
CA LEU A 59 4.99 -12.92 -5.64
C LEU A 59 5.71 -13.48 -4.41
N ARG A 60 7.03 -13.25 -4.29
CA ARG A 60 7.81 -13.67 -3.11
C ARG A 60 7.29 -13.03 -1.84
N THR A 61 6.92 -11.74 -1.92
CA THR A 61 6.31 -11.04 -0.78
C THR A 61 4.94 -11.65 -0.43
N ALA A 62 4.10 -11.92 -1.42
CA ALA A 62 2.80 -12.55 -1.20
C ALA A 62 2.93 -13.96 -0.59
N MET A 63 3.90 -14.75 -1.05
CA MET A 63 4.20 -16.08 -0.49
C MET A 63 4.70 -15.99 0.96
N ALA A 64 5.57 -15.02 1.28
CA ALA A 64 6.06 -14.78 2.63
C ALA A 64 4.95 -14.32 3.59
N LEU A 65 3.89 -13.73 3.06
CA LEU A 65 2.68 -13.34 3.78
C LEU A 65 1.58 -14.40 3.71
N HIS A 66 1.92 -15.64 3.36
CA HIS A 66 1.00 -16.80 3.30
C HIS A 66 -0.23 -16.58 2.41
N CYS A 67 -0.11 -15.73 1.39
CA CYS A 67 -1.21 -15.47 0.47
C CYS A 67 -1.40 -16.62 -0.53
N GLU A 68 -2.64 -16.78 -0.97
CA GLU A 68 -2.99 -17.54 -2.17
C GLU A 68 -2.50 -16.77 -3.41
N ASN A 69 -1.68 -17.40 -4.26
CA ASN A 69 -1.08 -16.77 -5.42
C ASN A 69 -1.80 -17.14 -6.72
N PRO A 70 -1.93 -16.22 -7.69
CA PRO A 70 -2.58 -16.49 -8.96
C PRO A 70 -1.74 -17.41 -9.86
N ASP A 71 -2.39 -18.08 -10.83
CA ASP A 71 -1.72 -18.84 -11.89
C ASP A 71 -1.33 -17.97 -13.09
N VAL A 72 -1.89 -16.77 -13.16
CA VAL A 72 -1.71 -15.83 -14.26
C VAL A 72 -1.54 -14.42 -13.69
N ILE A 73 -0.48 -13.74 -14.08
CA ILE A 73 -0.29 -12.31 -13.81
C ILE A 73 -1.08 -11.52 -14.84
N MET A 74 -1.93 -10.63 -14.37
CA MET A 74 -2.71 -9.70 -15.21
C MET A 74 -2.70 -8.33 -14.56
N PHE A 75 -2.86 -7.30 -15.39
CA PHE A 75 -2.96 -5.92 -14.94
C PHE A 75 -4.25 -5.28 -15.38
N ASP A 76 -4.79 -4.44 -14.52
CA ASP A 76 -5.97 -3.63 -14.75
C ASP A 76 -5.58 -2.16 -14.83
N ARG A 77 -6.39 -1.37 -15.52
CA ARG A 77 -6.31 0.10 -15.51
C ARG A 77 -7.24 0.65 -14.44
N LYS A 78 -6.67 1.47 -13.55
CA LYS A 78 -7.39 2.34 -12.62
C LYS A 78 -7.44 3.72 -13.24
N ASN A 79 -8.59 4.11 -13.79
CA ASN A 79 -8.70 5.34 -14.59
C ASN A 79 -9.02 6.54 -13.69
N TYR A 80 -8.14 7.54 -13.71
CA TYR A 80 -8.39 8.84 -13.13
C TYR A 80 -7.43 9.88 -13.72
N PHE A 81 -7.85 11.14 -13.72
CA PHE A 81 -7.06 12.22 -14.30
C PHE A 81 -6.48 13.08 -13.19
N TYR A 82 -5.15 13.08 -13.10
CA TYR A 82 -4.41 13.95 -12.21
C TYR A 82 -3.02 14.25 -12.82
N PRO A 83 -2.40 15.41 -12.53
CA PRO A 83 -1.13 15.81 -13.16
C PRO A 83 0.03 14.83 -12.96
N ASP A 84 0.05 14.07 -11.86
CA ASP A 84 1.08 13.07 -11.54
C ASP A 84 0.88 11.73 -12.28
N LEU A 85 -0.20 11.60 -13.05
CA LEU A 85 -0.57 10.40 -13.79
C LEU A 85 -0.76 10.70 -15.27
N PRO A 86 0.34 10.87 -16.05
CA PRO A 86 0.29 11.40 -17.42
C PRO A 86 -0.45 10.50 -18.41
N LYS A 87 -0.54 9.20 -18.14
CA LYS A 87 -1.31 8.24 -18.97
C LYS A 87 -2.84 8.39 -18.79
N GLY A 88 -3.29 9.06 -17.72
CA GLY A 88 -4.70 9.12 -17.34
C GLY A 88 -5.22 7.85 -16.65
N TYR A 89 -4.35 6.87 -16.41
CA TYR A 89 -4.64 5.66 -15.64
C TYR A 89 -3.38 5.15 -14.93
N GLN A 90 -3.57 4.44 -13.83
CA GLN A 90 -2.54 3.69 -13.14
C GLN A 90 -2.72 2.21 -13.46
N LEU A 91 -1.62 1.52 -13.79
CA LEU A 91 -1.61 0.06 -13.92
C LEU A 91 -1.53 -0.55 -12.53
N THR A 92 -2.48 -1.44 -12.23
CA THR A 92 -2.65 -2.10 -10.94
C THR A 92 -3.23 -3.50 -11.13
N GLN A 93 -3.70 -4.17 -10.08
CA GLN A 93 -4.27 -5.53 -10.17
C GLN A 93 -5.51 -5.66 -9.28
N VAL A 94 -6.68 -5.56 -9.86
CA VAL A 94 -7.97 -5.79 -9.19
C VAL A 94 -8.50 -7.19 -9.47
N THR A 95 -8.45 -7.58 -10.76
CA THR A 95 -8.98 -8.86 -11.23
C THR A 95 -8.17 -10.04 -10.68
N LYS A 96 -6.84 -9.96 -10.74
CA LYS A 96 -5.91 -11.01 -10.29
C LYS A 96 -4.72 -10.40 -9.53
N PRO A 97 -4.88 -10.06 -8.25
CA PRO A 97 -3.77 -9.59 -7.40
C PRO A 97 -2.72 -10.70 -7.23
N MET A 98 -1.50 -10.32 -6.85
CA MET A 98 -0.38 -11.24 -6.58
C MET A 98 -0.62 -12.14 -5.37
N GLY A 99 -1.48 -11.74 -4.46
CA GLY A 99 -1.87 -12.51 -3.29
C GLY A 99 -3.23 -12.13 -2.73
N ARG A 100 -3.95 -13.11 -2.20
CA ARG A 100 -5.21 -12.94 -1.46
C ARG A 100 -5.22 -13.82 -0.21
N ASN A 101 -6.08 -13.47 0.75
CA ASN A 101 -6.39 -14.32 1.91
C ASN A 101 -5.12 -14.74 2.68
N GLY A 102 -4.15 -13.84 2.81
CA GLY A 102 -2.91 -14.10 3.51
C GLY A 102 -2.99 -13.75 4.99
N TYR A 103 -1.84 -13.88 5.66
CA TYR A 103 -1.71 -13.44 7.04
C TYR A 103 -0.24 -13.16 7.40
N LEU A 104 -0.06 -12.39 8.47
CA LEU A 104 1.20 -12.23 9.17
C LEU A 104 0.93 -12.39 10.66
N ASP A 105 1.62 -13.32 11.31
CA ASP A 105 1.59 -13.47 12.76
C ASP A 105 2.59 -12.47 13.37
N ILE A 106 2.15 -11.69 14.36
CA ILE A 106 2.96 -10.69 15.06
C ILE A 106 3.00 -11.01 16.56
N MET A 107 4.08 -10.61 17.23
CA MET A 107 4.24 -10.79 18.68
C MET A 107 3.93 -9.47 19.40
N VAL A 108 2.85 -9.43 20.15
CA VAL A 108 2.42 -8.25 20.90
C VAL A 108 2.27 -8.63 22.38
N GLU A 109 3.05 -7.99 23.26
CA GLU A 109 3.02 -8.21 24.71
C GLU A 109 3.13 -9.71 25.11
N GLY A 110 3.96 -10.46 24.38
CA GLY A 110 4.18 -11.89 24.63
C GLY A 110 3.12 -12.83 24.05
N ASN A 111 2.13 -12.31 23.33
CA ASN A 111 1.09 -13.08 22.68
C ASN A 111 1.21 -13.02 21.17
N ILE A 112 0.97 -14.13 20.48
CA ILE A 112 0.90 -14.16 19.02
C ILE A 112 -0.48 -13.69 18.59
N LYS A 113 -0.51 -12.68 17.71
CA LYS A 113 -1.72 -12.21 17.03
C LYS A 113 -1.59 -12.39 15.53
N ARG A 114 -2.57 -13.05 14.92
CA ARG A 114 -2.66 -13.15 13.46
C ARG A 114 -3.35 -11.94 12.87
N VAL A 115 -2.63 -11.23 11.99
CA VAL A 115 -3.16 -10.13 11.19
C VAL A 115 -3.50 -10.67 9.81
N LEU A 116 -4.77 -10.60 9.44
CA LEU A 116 -5.26 -11.11 8.17
C LEU A 116 -4.97 -10.09 7.05
N ILE A 117 -4.51 -10.58 5.91
CA ILE A 117 -4.23 -9.80 4.72
C ILE A 117 -5.33 -10.11 3.69
N HIS A 118 -6.08 -9.08 3.32
CA HIS A 118 -7.12 -9.17 2.31
C HIS A 118 -6.50 -9.44 0.93
N GLN A 119 -5.55 -8.59 0.53
CA GLN A 119 -4.85 -8.72 -0.75
C GLN A 119 -3.50 -8.02 -0.77
N LEU A 120 -2.66 -8.47 -1.70
CA LEU A 120 -1.43 -7.81 -2.13
C LEU A 120 -1.48 -7.70 -3.65
N HIS A 121 -1.23 -6.50 -4.18
CA HIS A 121 -1.12 -6.31 -5.62
C HIS A 121 0.11 -5.49 -6.01
N LEU A 122 0.55 -5.68 -7.25
CA LEU A 122 1.62 -4.93 -7.89
C LEU A 122 1.01 -3.81 -8.71
N GLU A 123 1.54 -2.62 -8.54
CA GLU A 123 1.15 -1.44 -9.28
C GLU A 123 2.34 -0.55 -9.62
N GLU A 124 2.12 0.58 -10.24
CA GLU A 124 3.12 1.62 -10.47
C GLU A 124 2.87 2.84 -9.59
N ASP A 125 3.92 3.46 -9.09
CA ASP A 125 3.79 4.73 -8.37
C ASP A 125 3.53 5.88 -9.36
N THR A 126 2.96 6.97 -8.86
CA THR A 126 2.72 8.21 -9.60
C THR A 126 3.90 9.17 -9.48
N ALA A 127 3.92 10.25 -10.28
CA ALA A 127 4.93 11.29 -10.16
C ALA A 127 4.88 11.99 -8.81
N SER A 128 5.97 12.62 -8.42
CA SER A 128 6.00 13.48 -7.25
C SER A 128 5.47 14.87 -7.61
N LEU A 129 4.62 15.42 -6.74
CA LEU A 129 4.04 16.74 -6.88
C LEU A 129 4.48 17.65 -5.75
N GLU A 130 4.93 18.84 -6.11
CA GLU A 130 5.15 19.94 -5.18
C GLU A 130 4.26 21.12 -5.59
N HIS A 131 3.38 21.55 -4.70
CA HIS A 131 2.43 22.63 -4.95
C HIS A 131 2.97 23.95 -4.38
N ASP A 132 3.04 24.96 -5.23
CA ASP A 132 3.21 26.35 -4.85
C ASP A 132 1.91 27.14 -5.13
N LYS A 133 1.86 28.40 -4.73
CA LYS A 133 0.63 29.24 -4.84
C LYS A 133 0.08 29.37 -6.26
N ASN A 134 0.94 29.39 -7.26
CA ASN A 134 0.57 29.67 -8.66
C ASN A 134 0.91 28.56 -9.65
N TYR A 135 1.64 27.53 -9.23
CA TYR A 135 2.06 26.43 -10.09
C TYR A 135 2.30 25.15 -9.28
N SER A 136 2.40 24.03 -9.97
CA SER A 136 2.83 22.76 -9.41
C SER A 136 4.06 22.28 -10.15
N LEU A 137 5.08 21.86 -9.41
CA LEU A 137 6.24 21.17 -9.96
C LEU A 137 5.98 19.67 -9.97
N ILE A 138 6.32 19.02 -11.07
CA ILE A 138 6.11 17.58 -11.24
C ILE A 138 7.46 16.94 -11.55
N ASP A 139 7.82 15.94 -10.75
CA ASP A 139 8.97 15.09 -10.97
C ASP A 139 8.52 13.67 -11.34
N TYR A 140 8.68 13.31 -12.61
CA TYR A 140 8.31 12.01 -13.16
C TYR A 140 9.35 10.91 -12.89
N ASN A 141 10.43 11.17 -12.17
CA ASN A 141 11.39 10.13 -11.78
C ASN A 141 10.70 9.00 -11.01
N ARG A 142 9.69 9.32 -10.17
CA ARG A 142 8.93 8.33 -9.43
C ARG A 142 7.83 7.66 -10.27
N SER A 143 7.31 8.32 -11.30
CA SER A 143 6.27 7.76 -12.17
C SER A 143 6.70 6.42 -12.76
N GLY A 144 5.94 5.36 -12.53
CA GLY A 144 6.24 4.01 -13.01
C GLY A 144 7.17 3.18 -12.11
N VAL A 145 7.61 3.69 -10.96
CA VAL A 145 8.36 2.89 -9.97
C VAL A 145 7.49 1.72 -9.51
N PRO A 146 8.02 0.47 -9.49
CA PRO A 146 7.26 -0.68 -9.03
C PRO A 146 6.84 -0.51 -7.57
N LEU A 147 5.56 -0.62 -7.31
CA LEU A 147 4.94 -0.44 -6.01
C LEU A 147 4.10 -1.66 -5.67
N ILE A 148 4.23 -2.20 -4.46
CA ILE A 148 3.27 -3.16 -3.92
C ILE A 148 2.37 -2.45 -2.93
N GLU A 149 1.09 -2.75 -3.00
CA GLU A 149 0.09 -2.36 -2.01
C GLU A 149 -0.40 -3.61 -1.28
N ILE A 150 -0.35 -3.57 0.05
CA ILE A 150 -0.82 -4.63 0.94
C ILE A 150 -1.97 -4.07 1.76
N VAL A 151 -3.14 -4.70 1.63
CA VAL A 151 -4.35 -4.31 2.35
C VAL A 151 -4.65 -5.39 3.40
N THR A 152 -4.74 -4.98 4.67
CA THR A 152 -5.18 -5.89 5.74
C THR A 152 -6.69 -5.93 5.84
N GLU A 153 -7.21 -7.01 6.43
CA GLU A 153 -8.55 -6.98 6.98
C GLU A 153 -8.60 -6.03 8.18
N PRO A 154 -9.78 -5.49 8.55
CA PRO A 154 -9.93 -4.60 9.70
C PRO A 154 -9.91 -5.40 11.02
N CYS A 155 -8.76 -5.99 11.33
CA CYS A 155 -8.58 -6.93 12.44
C CYS A 155 -7.62 -6.44 13.55
N LEU A 156 -7.00 -5.28 13.36
CA LEU A 156 -6.16 -4.65 14.38
C LEU A 156 -7.02 -3.83 15.36
N THR A 157 -6.59 -3.79 16.63
CA THR A 157 -7.39 -3.20 17.72
C THR A 157 -6.63 -2.16 18.55
N SER A 158 -5.34 -1.96 18.28
CA SER A 158 -4.52 -0.97 18.98
C SER A 158 -3.44 -0.37 18.09
N SER A 159 -2.91 0.79 18.50
CA SER A 159 -1.75 1.42 17.85
C SER A 159 -0.50 0.56 17.94
N LEU A 160 -0.33 -0.18 19.05
CA LEU A 160 0.79 -1.10 19.25
C LEU A 160 0.76 -2.25 18.24
N GLU A 161 -0.40 -2.89 18.05
CA GLU A 161 -0.57 -3.94 17.03
C GLU A 161 -0.27 -3.42 15.62
N ALA A 162 -0.74 -2.22 15.28
CA ALA A 162 -0.49 -1.61 13.96
C ALA A 162 1.00 -1.34 13.73
N VAL A 163 1.69 -0.78 14.73
CA VAL A 163 3.14 -0.49 14.63
C VAL A 163 3.94 -1.79 14.56
N THR A 164 3.65 -2.77 15.40
CA THR A 164 4.33 -4.09 15.37
C THR A 164 4.16 -4.77 14.01
N PHE A 165 2.95 -4.73 13.44
CA PHE A 165 2.72 -5.25 12.08
C PHE A 165 3.58 -4.55 11.03
N LEU A 166 3.66 -3.22 11.07
CA LEU A 166 4.46 -2.43 10.12
C LEU A 166 5.96 -2.70 10.26
N GLU A 167 6.45 -2.86 11.48
CA GLU A 167 7.86 -3.19 11.77
C GLU A 167 8.20 -4.60 11.26
N ASP A 168 7.38 -5.60 11.57
CA ASP A 168 7.59 -6.97 11.11
C ASP A 168 7.45 -7.08 9.57
N LEU A 169 6.51 -6.35 8.95
CA LEU A 169 6.38 -6.27 7.51
C LEU A 169 7.59 -5.63 6.84
N ARG A 170 8.14 -4.55 7.42
CA ARG A 170 9.38 -3.92 6.96
C ARG A 170 10.55 -4.89 7.04
N ASP A 171 10.67 -5.62 8.12
CA ASP A 171 11.70 -6.66 8.27
C ASP A 171 11.58 -7.73 7.17
N ILE A 172 10.36 -8.17 6.83
CA ILE A 172 10.12 -9.09 5.72
C ILE A 172 10.66 -8.53 4.39
N PHE A 173 10.37 -7.26 4.07
CA PHE A 173 10.88 -6.65 2.83
C PHE A 173 12.42 -6.64 2.78
N LEU A 174 13.06 -6.35 3.91
CA LEU A 174 14.52 -6.35 4.03
C LEU A 174 15.11 -7.77 3.92
N TYR A 175 14.53 -8.77 4.60
CA TYR A 175 14.98 -10.17 4.52
C TYR A 175 14.79 -10.77 3.12
N LEU A 176 13.70 -10.43 2.44
CA LEU A 176 13.47 -10.83 1.05
C LEU A 176 14.40 -10.09 0.07
N GLY A 177 15.00 -8.97 0.49
CA GLY A 177 15.80 -8.10 -0.39
C GLY A 177 14.97 -7.44 -1.50
N VAL A 178 13.65 -7.30 -1.31
CA VAL A 178 12.73 -6.76 -2.32
C VAL A 178 12.60 -5.24 -2.25
N SER A 179 12.95 -4.62 -1.12
CA SER A 179 12.92 -3.18 -0.91
C SER A 179 13.96 -2.76 0.14
N GLU A 180 14.33 -1.48 0.15
CA GLU A 180 15.05 -0.87 1.28
C GLU A 180 14.08 -0.36 2.36
N ALA A 181 12.80 -0.25 2.04
CA ALA A 181 11.68 0.14 2.90
C ALA A 181 11.99 1.37 3.79
N LYS A 182 12.66 2.38 3.21
CA LYS A 182 13.06 3.61 3.89
C LYS A 182 11.85 4.55 3.99
N THR A 183 11.33 4.71 5.19
CA THR A 183 10.17 5.57 5.45
C THR A 183 10.49 7.05 5.26
N ASP A 184 11.70 7.47 5.61
CA ASP A 184 12.21 8.84 5.41
C ASP A 184 12.34 9.24 3.94
N LYS A 185 12.45 8.26 3.04
CA LYS A 185 12.45 8.46 1.58
C LYS A 185 11.09 8.22 0.93
N GLY A 186 10.06 7.93 1.72
CA GLY A 186 8.72 7.59 1.20
C GLY A 186 8.64 6.25 0.49
N GLN A 187 9.67 5.38 0.61
CA GLN A 187 9.66 4.05 -0.01
C GLN A 187 8.67 3.08 0.67
N MET A 188 8.32 3.35 1.92
CA MET A 188 7.27 2.66 2.64
C MET A 188 6.33 3.68 3.25
N ARG A 189 5.03 3.60 2.92
CA ARG A 189 3.97 4.51 3.37
C ARG A 189 2.81 3.67 3.90
N CYS A 190 2.03 4.26 4.79
CA CYS A 190 0.86 3.59 5.34
C CYS A 190 -0.34 4.55 5.35
N ASP A 191 -1.47 4.05 4.89
CA ASP A 191 -2.78 4.64 5.12
C ASP A 191 -3.49 3.83 6.20
N VAL A 192 -4.11 4.52 7.14
CA VAL A 192 -4.80 3.89 8.28
C VAL A 192 -6.30 4.12 8.15
N ASN A 193 -7.06 3.05 8.16
CA ASN A 193 -8.51 3.08 8.26
C ASN A 193 -8.91 2.74 9.69
N ILE A 194 -9.63 3.62 10.38
CA ILE A 194 -10.05 3.43 11.76
C ILE A 194 -11.53 3.71 11.97
N SER A 195 -12.18 2.88 12.76
CA SER A 195 -13.53 3.13 13.26
C SER A 195 -13.69 2.65 14.70
N LEU A 196 -14.64 3.20 15.41
CA LEU A 196 -15.07 2.72 16.71
C LEU A 196 -16.46 2.10 16.58
N LYS A 197 -16.65 0.89 17.10
CA LYS A 197 -17.94 0.22 17.16
C LYS A 197 -18.39 0.05 18.61
N GLU A 198 -19.68 0.00 18.85
CA GLU A 198 -20.21 -0.33 20.17
C GLU A 198 -19.72 -1.70 20.63
N LYS A 199 -19.33 -1.80 21.89
CA LYS A 199 -18.79 -3.04 22.45
C LYS A 199 -19.80 -4.17 22.32
N GLY A 200 -19.35 -5.27 21.70
CA GLY A 200 -20.18 -6.46 21.44
C GLY A 200 -21.10 -6.36 20.23
N SER A 201 -21.05 -5.27 19.46
CA SER A 201 -21.80 -5.13 18.22
C SER A 201 -21.01 -5.74 17.03
N ASP A 202 -21.70 -6.42 16.12
CA ASP A 202 -21.14 -6.86 14.85
C ASP A 202 -21.10 -5.75 13.79
N LYS A 203 -21.86 -4.66 14.03
CA LYS A 203 -21.92 -3.53 13.11
C LYS A 203 -20.68 -2.64 13.30
N LEU A 204 -19.90 -2.48 12.24
CA LEU A 204 -18.76 -1.55 12.22
C LEU A 204 -19.24 -0.10 12.36
N GLY A 205 -18.40 0.73 12.99
CA GLY A 205 -18.57 2.17 13.03
C GLY A 205 -18.21 2.84 11.71
N THR A 206 -18.40 4.15 11.63
CA THR A 206 -18.03 4.94 10.46
C THR A 206 -16.52 5.01 10.30
N LYS A 207 -16.02 4.61 9.13
CA LYS A 207 -14.61 4.59 8.80
C LYS A 207 -14.05 5.99 8.57
N VAL A 208 -12.94 6.30 9.23
CA VAL A 208 -12.10 7.47 8.97
C VAL A 208 -10.78 6.98 8.40
N GLU A 209 -10.34 7.57 7.30
CA GLU A 209 -9.09 7.25 6.62
C GLU A 209 -8.03 8.31 6.92
N MET A 210 -6.86 7.89 7.35
CA MET A 210 -5.69 8.77 7.52
C MET A 210 -4.65 8.41 6.47
N LYS A 211 -4.24 9.41 5.64
CA LYS A 211 -3.41 9.16 4.46
C LYS A 211 -1.96 9.61 4.63
N ASN A 212 -1.10 8.91 3.87
CA ASN A 212 0.31 9.26 3.64
C ASN A 212 1.13 9.42 4.94
N ILE A 213 1.00 8.46 5.84
CA ILE A 213 1.79 8.47 7.08
C ILE A 213 3.16 7.82 6.82
N ASN A 214 4.23 8.61 6.98
CA ASN A 214 5.58 8.24 6.58
C ASN A 214 6.46 7.72 7.74
N SER A 215 5.92 7.57 8.94
CA SER A 215 6.67 7.01 10.07
C SER A 215 5.79 6.19 10.98
N PHE A 216 6.36 5.16 11.60
CA PHE A 216 5.63 4.30 12.55
C PHE A 216 5.20 5.08 13.80
N SER A 217 6.02 6.06 14.23
CA SER A 217 5.65 6.97 15.31
C SER A 217 4.41 7.79 14.97
N SER A 218 4.34 8.33 13.75
CA SER A 218 3.16 9.09 13.29
C SER A 218 1.93 8.19 13.14
N VAL A 219 2.09 6.93 12.72
CA VAL A 219 0.97 5.95 12.71
C VAL A 219 0.41 5.76 14.11
N LYS A 220 1.28 5.54 15.11
CA LYS A 220 0.87 5.42 16.51
C LYS A 220 0.10 6.64 16.98
N GLN A 221 0.68 7.82 16.82
CA GLN A 221 0.06 9.08 17.25
C GLN A 221 -1.30 9.33 16.56
N ALA A 222 -1.39 9.09 15.26
CA ALA A 222 -2.63 9.26 14.50
C ALA A 222 -3.74 8.34 15.00
N ILE A 223 -3.45 7.07 15.24
CA ILE A 223 -4.40 6.09 15.78
C ILE A 223 -4.86 6.50 17.17
N GLU A 224 -3.94 6.83 18.08
CA GLU A 224 -4.28 7.22 19.46
C GLU A 224 -5.11 8.51 19.50
N TYR A 225 -4.77 9.49 18.66
CA TYR A 225 -5.54 10.71 18.52
C TYR A 225 -6.97 10.43 18.02
N GLU A 226 -7.12 9.61 16.96
CA GLU A 226 -8.42 9.27 16.41
C GLU A 226 -9.30 8.47 17.36
N ILE A 227 -8.72 7.52 18.11
CA ILE A 227 -9.45 6.79 19.16
C ILE A 227 -10.04 7.77 20.17
N LYS A 228 -9.24 8.73 20.64
CA LYS A 228 -9.69 9.74 21.59
C LYS A 228 -10.76 10.64 20.98
N ARG A 229 -10.49 11.22 19.81
CA ARG A 229 -11.42 12.14 19.11
C ARG A 229 -12.78 11.49 18.85
N GLN A 230 -12.78 10.28 18.28
CA GLN A 230 -14.01 9.56 17.96
C GLN A 230 -14.77 9.16 19.24
N SER A 231 -14.07 8.69 20.28
CA SER A 231 -14.68 8.34 21.57
C SER A 231 -15.35 9.54 22.23
N GLU A 232 -14.72 10.71 22.23
CA GLU A 232 -15.27 11.94 22.79
C GLU A 232 -16.48 12.43 22.00
N ALA A 233 -16.44 12.39 20.66
CA ALA A 233 -17.55 12.76 19.79
C ALA A 233 -18.76 11.85 20.02
N LEU A 234 -18.56 10.54 20.01
CA LEU A 234 -19.63 9.58 20.28
C LEU A 234 -20.23 9.71 21.69
N ALA A 235 -19.39 10.01 22.69
CA ALA A 235 -19.86 10.25 24.07
C ALA A 235 -20.75 11.50 24.18
N ARG A 236 -20.57 12.51 23.29
CA ARG A 236 -21.42 13.67 23.18
C ARG A 236 -22.70 13.45 22.33
N GLY A 237 -22.86 12.22 21.77
CA GLY A 237 -23.95 11.90 20.86
C GLY A 237 -23.77 12.44 19.44
N GLU A 238 -22.54 12.85 19.08
CA GLU A 238 -22.20 13.30 17.74
C GLU A 238 -22.00 12.10 16.80
N THR A 239 -22.28 12.30 15.52
CA THR A 239 -22.05 11.28 14.48
C THR A 239 -20.68 11.44 13.90
N ILE A 240 -19.94 10.33 13.76
CA ILE A 240 -18.67 10.32 13.02
C ILE A 240 -18.98 10.37 11.52
N ILE A 241 -18.33 11.30 10.81
CA ILE A 241 -18.47 11.47 9.36
C ILE A 241 -17.37 10.66 8.66
N GLN A 242 -17.71 10.03 7.55
CA GLN A 242 -16.74 9.35 6.69
C GLN A 242 -15.88 10.39 5.96
N GLU A 243 -14.62 10.49 6.34
CA GLU A 243 -13.71 11.51 5.84
C GLU A 243 -12.29 10.98 5.66
N THR A 244 -11.50 11.69 4.85
CA THR A 244 -10.05 11.53 4.78
C THR A 244 -9.40 12.62 5.63
N ARG A 245 -8.44 12.23 6.47
CA ARG A 245 -7.70 13.10 7.38
C ARG A 245 -6.20 13.01 7.13
N ARG A 246 -5.47 14.05 7.52
CA ARG A 246 -4.00 14.07 7.56
C ARG A 246 -3.53 14.30 9.00
N ILE A 247 -2.37 13.79 9.33
CA ILE A 247 -1.69 14.08 10.60
C ILE A 247 -0.80 15.32 10.43
N ASP A 248 -0.74 16.17 11.46
CA ASP A 248 0.21 17.28 11.55
C ASP A 248 1.46 16.90 12.36
N GLU A 249 2.41 17.82 12.47
CA GLU A 249 3.66 17.65 13.23
C GLU A 249 3.47 17.49 14.74
N PHE A 250 2.30 17.85 15.27
CA PHE A 250 1.93 17.69 16.68
C PHE A 250 1.15 16.40 16.95
N GLY A 251 0.99 15.54 15.97
CA GLY A 251 0.27 14.27 16.09
C GLY A 251 -1.26 14.41 16.07
N LYS A 252 -1.80 15.56 15.67
CA LYS A 252 -3.25 15.79 15.52
C LYS A 252 -3.70 15.50 14.09
N THR A 253 -4.90 14.96 13.96
CA THR A 253 -5.49 14.74 12.65
C THR A 253 -6.41 15.91 12.26
N HIS A 254 -6.38 16.28 10.99
CA HIS A 254 -7.20 17.35 10.41
C HIS A 254 -7.95 16.83 9.20
N SER A 255 -9.23 17.20 9.07
CA SER A 255 -10.03 16.85 7.90
C SER A 255 -9.43 17.46 6.64
N MET A 256 -9.30 16.65 5.59
CA MET A 256 -8.90 17.11 4.25
C MET A 256 -10.12 17.26 3.34
N ARG A 257 -10.99 16.26 3.36
CA ARG A 257 -12.23 16.24 2.57
C ARG A 257 -13.20 15.22 3.17
N GLU A 258 -14.47 15.52 3.07
CA GLU A 258 -15.52 14.53 3.30
C GLU A 258 -15.65 13.62 2.06
N LYS A 259 -15.84 12.32 2.28
CA LYS A 259 -16.15 11.39 1.19
C LYS A 259 -17.65 11.43 0.94
N VAL A 260 -18.07 12.23 -0.05
CA VAL A 260 -19.48 12.34 -0.43
C VAL A 260 -19.89 11.13 -1.28
N ASP A 261 -19.01 10.66 -2.17
CA ASP A 261 -19.23 9.49 -3.02
C ASP A 261 -17.93 8.72 -3.27
N ALA A 262 -18.07 7.40 -3.46
CA ALA A 262 -16.95 6.58 -3.91
C ALA A 262 -16.63 6.90 -5.39
N VAL A 263 -15.36 7.22 -5.68
CA VAL A 263 -14.92 7.44 -7.07
C VAL A 263 -14.99 6.11 -7.81
N ASP A 264 -15.76 6.08 -8.90
CA ASP A 264 -15.75 4.93 -9.82
C ASP A 264 -14.61 5.06 -10.81
N TYR A 265 -13.55 4.30 -10.57
CA TYR A 265 -12.33 4.29 -11.40
C TYR A 265 -12.49 3.54 -12.71
N LYS A 266 -13.64 2.97 -13.04
CA LYS A 266 -13.90 2.24 -14.27
C LYS A 266 -12.80 1.22 -14.58
N TYR A 267 -12.51 0.34 -13.62
CA TYR A 267 -11.49 -0.70 -13.79
C TYR A 267 -11.79 -1.60 -14.98
N PHE A 268 -10.75 -1.92 -15.77
CA PHE A 268 -10.77 -2.96 -16.79
C PHE A 268 -9.37 -3.51 -17.03
N VAL A 269 -9.28 -4.75 -17.53
CA VAL A 269 -8.02 -5.41 -17.86
C VAL A 269 -7.29 -4.65 -18.97
N ASP A 270 -5.99 -4.39 -18.78
CA ASP A 270 -5.17 -3.72 -19.79
C ASP A 270 -4.97 -4.61 -21.00
N ALA A 271 -5.40 -4.13 -22.18
CA ALA A 271 -5.32 -4.88 -23.43
C ALA A 271 -3.89 -4.94 -24.02
N ASN A 272 -2.98 -4.07 -23.56
CA ASN A 272 -1.61 -3.98 -24.07
C ASN A 272 -0.63 -4.85 -23.26
N LEU A 273 -1.05 -5.36 -22.12
CA LEU A 273 -0.28 -6.24 -21.27
C LEU A 273 -0.86 -7.66 -21.32
N PRO A 274 -0.33 -8.56 -22.15
CA PRO A 274 -0.86 -9.91 -22.24
C PRO A 274 -0.71 -10.64 -20.90
N PRO A 275 -1.69 -11.49 -20.53
CA PRO A 275 -1.59 -12.32 -19.31
C PRO A 275 -0.36 -13.21 -19.36
N VAL A 276 0.41 -13.23 -18.27
CA VAL A 276 1.62 -14.05 -18.11
C VAL A 276 1.34 -15.23 -17.21
N LYS A 277 1.39 -16.44 -17.77
CA LYS A 277 1.20 -17.67 -16.98
C LYS A 277 2.42 -17.93 -16.10
N ILE A 278 2.17 -18.23 -14.82
CA ILE A 278 3.19 -18.65 -13.86
C ILE A 278 3.14 -20.16 -13.76
N THR A 279 4.25 -20.83 -14.08
CA THR A 279 4.34 -22.29 -13.97
C THR A 279 4.50 -22.73 -12.52
N ASP A 280 4.04 -23.96 -12.20
CA ASP A 280 4.20 -24.52 -10.86
C ASP A 280 5.69 -24.65 -10.48
N ALA A 281 6.55 -24.99 -11.45
CA ALA A 281 8.00 -25.03 -11.25
C ALA A 281 8.55 -23.65 -10.82
N LYS A 282 8.04 -22.54 -11.43
CA LYS A 282 8.46 -21.19 -11.05
C LYS A 282 7.94 -20.79 -9.69
N LYS A 283 6.69 -21.15 -9.37
CA LYS A 283 6.14 -20.93 -8.02
C LYS A 283 6.97 -21.67 -6.96
N GLN A 284 7.34 -22.92 -7.23
CA GLN A 284 8.17 -23.70 -6.31
C GLN A 284 9.57 -23.10 -6.13
N GLU A 285 10.24 -22.69 -7.23
CA GLU A 285 11.52 -21.99 -7.19
C GLU A 285 11.46 -20.74 -6.32
N LEU A 286 10.42 -19.89 -6.51
CA LEU A 286 10.23 -18.69 -5.74
C LEU A 286 10.01 -19.00 -4.25
N LYS A 287 9.21 -20.01 -3.94
CA LYS A 287 8.94 -20.45 -2.58
C LYS A 287 10.21 -20.95 -1.88
N GLU A 288 11.03 -21.74 -2.56
CA GLU A 288 12.30 -22.26 -2.02
C GLU A 288 13.35 -21.13 -1.81
N SER A 289 13.20 -20.01 -2.53
CA SER A 289 14.06 -18.83 -2.36
C SER A 289 13.72 -17.96 -1.16
N LEU A 290 12.63 -18.28 -0.43
CA LEU A 290 12.23 -17.50 0.74
C LEU A 290 13.19 -17.76 1.91
N PRO A 291 13.62 -16.71 2.62
CA PRO A 291 14.39 -16.88 3.86
C PRO A 291 13.47 -17.37 4.98
N VAL A 292 14.05 -17.96 6.00
CA VAL A 292 13.34 -18.27 7.24
C VAL A 292 12.99 -16.94 7.93
N LEU A 293 11.70 -16.68 8.14
CA LEU A 293 11.22 -15.45 8.75
C LEU A 293 11.39 -15.45 10.28
N LYS A 294 11.26 -14.27 10.89
CA LYS A 294 11.55 -14.05 12.32
C LYS A 294 10.75 -14.97 13.26
N LEU A 295 9.45 -15.13 13.02
CA LEU A 295 8.60 -15.97 13.86
C LEU A 295 8.82 -17.46 13.62
N ASP A 296 9.17 -17.89 12.39
CA ASP A 296 9.51 -19.28 12.08
C ASP A 296 10.78 -19.77 12.83
N ARG A 297 11.55 -18.82 13.40
CA ARG A 297 12.75 -19.12 14.21
C ARG A 297 12.45 -19.25 15.70
N ILE A 298 11.27 -18.82 16.13
CA ILE A 298 10.89 -18.75 17.54
C ILE A 298 9.97 -19.92 17.93
N ILE A 299 9.32 -20.51 16.94
CA ILE A 299 8.48 -21.70 17.06
C ILE A 299 9.28 -22.96 16.69
#